data_1b414b408ff90a2356adb36d94633d3d
#
_entry.id   1b414b408ff90a2356adb36d94633d3d
#
_cell.length_a   1.000
_cell.length_b   1.000
_cell.length_c   1.000
_cell.angle_alpha   90.00
_cell.angle_beta   90.00
_cell.angle_gamma   90.00
#
_symmetry.space_group_name_H-M   'P 1'
#
loop_
_entity.id
_entity.type
_entity.pdbx_description
1 polymer ?
#
loop_
_entity_poly.entity_id
_entity_poly.type
_entity_poly.pdbx_seq_one_letter_code
_entity_poly.pdbx_strand_id
1 'polypeptide(L)'
;MTLRPMHIETKLIHAGEPEPRIEGAVTLPIFQSSTFQYAGQDHYDALKYIRMNNTPNHVALHQKLAALENADAALVTASGMAAITTTFLALLSPGDHFLVQDCLYGGTLDFINSDFKTLGVSFDFVNGSEPDKWARQLKPNTRAIYVETITNPLMAVADIEAVVAFARKHGLISMIDNTFASPINFRPAEWGFDLSLHSCTKYLNGHSDIVAGAVIGRKDLLQKIAHKLIHLGGSLDPHACFLLHRGLKTLAVRMKHQNESALAIAKFLSAHPAVETVHYPGLDTCSGHHLAQKLLDGFSGMLSFEIKGDVSTADAFIARTHLPISAPSLGGVETLITRPVTTSHSGLSITECKAAGISDRLIRLSVGLETTGDLIDDFDQALT
;
A
#
# COMPACT_ATOMS: atom_id res chain seq x y z
N MET A 1 4.73 26.15 25.41
CA MET A 1 3.95 26.45 24.17
C MET A 1 3.56 25.17 23.54
N THR A 2 2.31 24.78 23.60
CA THR A 2 1.80 23.66 22.82
C THR A 2 1.79 24.08 21.35
N LEU A 3 2.72 23.57 20.57
CA LEU A 3 2.73 23.76 19.13
C LEU A 3 1.39 23.27 18.56
N ARG A 4 0.78 24.03 17.66
CA ARG A 4 -0.40 23.56 16.90
C ARG A 4 -0.05 22.26 16.20
N PRO A 5 -0.99 21.30 16.07
CA PRO A 5 -0.72 20.08 15.31
C PRO A 5 -0.30 20.45 13.88
N MET A 6 0.83 19.90 13.45
CA MET A 6 1.36 20.13 12.10
C MET A 6 0.47 19.46 11.05
N HIS A 7 0.22 20.16 9.94
CA HIS A 7 -0.36 19.56 8.73
C HIS A 7 0.57 18.53 8.12
N ILE A 8 0.02 17.63 7.30
CA ILE A 8 0.74 16.48 6.77
C ILE A 8 1.95 16.89 5.91
N GLU A 9 1.84 17.96 5.12
CA GLU A 9 2.93 18.50 4.30
C GLU A 9 4.13 18.93 5.17
N THR A 10 3.85 19.54 6.33
CA THR A 10 4.89 19.92 7.30
C THR A 10 5.49 18.70 7.98
N LYS A 11 4.67 17.69 8.31
CA LYS A 11 5.15 16.42 8.87
C LYS A 11 6.07 15.68 7.91
N LEU A 12 5.76 15.66 6.60
CA LEU A 12 6.61 15.06 5.56
C LEU A 12 8.03 15.64 5.56
N ILE A 13 8.18 16.91 5.89
CA ILE A 13 9.48 17.58 5.94
C ILE A 13 10.17 17.40 7.29
N HIS A 14 9.44 17.60 8.40
CA HIS A 14 10.05 17.80 9.72
C HIS A 14 9.90 16.63 10.69
N ALA A 15 8.88 15.78 10.57
CA ALA A 15 8.72 14.66 11.48
C ALA A 15 9.86 13.66 11.36
N GLY A 16 10.36 13.16 12.50
CA GLY A 16 11.46 12.19 12.55
C GLY A 16 12.85 12.76 12.24
N GLU A 17 12.98 14.05 11.98
CA GLU A 17 14.29 14.69 11.87
C GLU A 17 14.94 14.75 13.27
N PRO A 18 16.22 14.41 13.43
CA PRO A 18 16.88 14.46 14.72
C PRO A 18 17.03 15.90 15.24
N GLU A 19 16.82 16.08 16.55
CA GLU A 19 17.09 17.34 17.25
C GLU A 19 18.02 17.07 18.46
N PRO A 20 19.21 17.68 18.53
CA PRO A 20 19.83 18.55 17.50
C PRO A 20 20.17 17.77 16.22
N ARG A 21 20.27 18.49 15.10
CA ARG A 21 20.69 17.89 13.82
C ARG A 21 22.13 17.39 13.95
N ILE A 22 22.38 16.21 13.37
CA ILE A 22 23.68 15.53 13.41
C ILE A 22 24.70 16.39 12.64
N GLU A 23 25.73 16.88 13.34
CA GLU A 23 26.75 17.80 12.79
C GLU A 23 26.16 19.01 12.03
N GLY A 24 24.92 19.41 12.36
CA GLY A 24 24.23 20.51 11.69
C GLY A 24 23.72 20.16 10.28
N ALA A 25 23.81 18.93 9.83
CA ALA A 25 23.39 18.52 8.50
C ALA A 25 21.89 18.71 8.31
N VAL A 26 21.47 19.39 7.23
CA VAL A 26 20.06 19.59 6.89
C VAL A 26 19.35 18.28 6.55
N THR A 27 20.05 17.38 5.86
CA THR A 27 19.58 16.03 5.53
C THR A 27 20.23 15.02 6.48
N LEU A 28 19.43 14.07 7.00
CA LEU A 28 19.95 12.99 7.84
C LEU A 28 21.05 12.21 7.13
N PRO A 29 22.27 12.08 7.68
CA PRO A 29 23.34 11.27 7.10
C PRO A 29 22.95 9.80 6.99
N ILE A 30 23.60 9.06 6.07
CA ILE A 30 23.45 7.61 5.95
C ILE A 30 24.41 6.93 6.94
N PHE A 31 23.84 6.19 7.89
CA PHE A 31 24.61 5.38 8.86
C PHE A 31 24.70 3.94 8.36
N GLN A 32 25.63 3.68 7.42
CA GLN A 32 25.82 2.36 6.81
C GLN A 32 26.63 1.40 7.70
N SER A 33 26.79 1.70 8.98
CA SER A 33 27.44 0.79 9.95
C SER A 33 26.49 -0.34 10.34
N SER A 34 26.91 -1.59 10.14
CA SER A 34 26.15 -2.76 10.61
C SER A 34 26.13 -2.86 12.12
N THR A 35 27.20 -2.40 12.78
CA THR A 35 27.43 -2.55 14.21
C THR A 35 27.80 -1.20 14.82
N PHE A 36 27.45 -0.99 16.09
CA PHE A 36 27.71 0.24 16.83
C PHE A 36 28.43 -0.08 18.13
N GLN A 37 29.16 0.91 18.65
CA GLN A 37 29.88 0.75 19.91
C GLN A 37 28.90 0.37 21.04
N TYR A 38 29.27 -0.64 21.79
CA TYR A 38 28.57 -1.05 23.00
C TYR A 38 28.74 0.05 24.09
N ALA A 39 27.63 0.50 24.64
CA ALA A 39 27.59 1.56 25.63
C ALA A 39 26.95 1.11 26.97
N GLY A 40 27.02 -0.20 27.29
CA GLY A 40 26.52 -0.74 28.54
C GLY A 40 25.02 -1.05 28.53
N GLN A 41 24.42 -1.37 27.36
CA GLN A 41 23.02 -1.77 27.30
C GLN A 41 22.80 -3.10 28.03
N ASP A 42 21.75 -3.16 28.87
CA ASP A 42 21.48 -4.32 29.71
C ASP A 42 20.75 -5.47 28.96
N HIS A 43 20.19 -5.17 27.77
CA HIS A 43 19.40 -6.13 26.99
C HIS A 43 19.84 -6.18 25.54
N TYR A 44 19.76 -7.35 24.93
CA TYR A 44 20.10 -7.58 23.53
C TYR A 44 19.33 -6.66 22.58
N ASP A 45 18.04 -6.48 22.80
CA ASP A 45 17.17 -5.63 21.96
C ASP A 45 17.49 -4.13 22.05
N ALA A 46 18.29 -3.71 23.05
CA ALA A 46 18.77 -2.32 23.17
C ALA A 46 20.08 -2.08 22.41
N LEU A 47 20.72 -3.13 21.89
CA LEU A 47 21.91 -3.00 21.05
C LEU A 47 21.55 -2.36 19.71
N LYS A 48 22.43 -1.46 19.22
CA LYS A 48 22.29 -0.92 17.87
C LYS A 48 22.96 -1.83 16.84
N TYR A 49 22.16 -2.33 15.92
CA TYR A 49 22.60 -3.23 14.86
C TYR A 49 21.59 -3.20 13.70
N ILE A 50 22.05 -3.22 12.43
CA ILE A 50 21.14 -3.07 11.27
C ILE A 50 19.97 -4.07 11.33
N ARG A 51 20.24 -5.35 11.61
CA ARG A 51 19.21 -6.40 11.68
C ARG A 51 18.15 -6.12 12.76
N MET A 52 18.53 -5.38 13.82
CA MET A 52 17.59 -4.92 14.86
C MET A 52 16.66 -3.78 14.40
N ASN A 53 16.85 -3.29 13.18
CA ASN A 53 16.03 -2.23 12.58
C ASN A 53 16.00 -0.94 13.42
N ASN A 54 17.12 -0.59 14.04
CA ASN A 54 17.21 0.48 15.06
C ASN A 54 18.40 1.43 14.86
N THR A 55 19.00 1.48 13.66
CA THR A 55 20.00 2.51 13.35
C THR A 55 19.36 3.90 13.29
N PRO A 56 20.14 5.00 13.32
CA PRO A 56 19.56 6.35 13.26
C PRO A 56 18.61 6.57 12.07
N ASN A 57 18.92 5.99 10.89
CA ASN A 57 18.04 6.09 9.70
C ASN A 57 16.70 5.37 9.91
N HIS A 58 16.70 4.18 10.53
CA HIS A 58 15.47 3.46 10.88
C HIS A 58 14.62 4.26 11.86
N VAL A 59 15.22 4.73 12.96
CA VAL A 59 14.49 5.46 14.02
C VAL A 59 13.83 6.73 13.46
N ALA A 60 14.57 7.52 12.67
CA ALA A 60 14.03 8.71 12.04
C ALA A 60 12.85 8.40 11.11
N LEU A 61 12.98 7.32 10.33
CA LEU A 61 11.94 6.91 9.39
C LEU A 61 10.70 6.33 10.11
N HIS A 62 10.88 5.54 11.18
CA HIS A 62 9.78 5.07 12.02
C HIS A 62 8.98 6.23 12.61
N GLN A 63 9.67 7.24 13.18
CA GLN A 63 9.02 8.42 13.73
C GLN A 63 8.26 9.21 12.67
N LYS A 64 8.84 9.37 11.47
CA LYS A 64 8.18 10.06 10.37
C LYS A 64 6.92 9.32 9.93
N LEU A 65 7.00 8.02 9.67
CA LEU A 65 5.87 7.21 9.21
C LEU A 65 4.73 7.17 10.24
N ALA A 66 5.05 7.01 11.52
CA ALA A 66 4.06 7.07 12.60
C ALA A 66 3.35 8.44 12.64
N ALA A 67 4.11 9.53 12.50
CA ALA A 67 3.56 10.89 12.49
C ALA A 67 2.66 11.17 11.28
N LEU A 68 2.94 10.58 10.11
CA LEU A 68 2.15 10.76 8.89
C LEU A 68 0.74 10.16 9.00
N GLU A 69 0.59 9.05 9.71
CA GLU A 69 -0.71 8.41 9.95
C GLU A 69 -1.33 8.74 11.32
N ASN A 70 -0.69 9.61 12.12
CA ASN A 70 -1.10 9.90 13.50
C ASN A 70 -1.21 8.63 14.37
N ALA A 71 -0.31 7.68 14.15
CA ALA A 71 -0.26 6.39 14.83
C ALA A 71 0.77 6.39 15.97
N ASP A 72 0.69 5.38 16.86
CA ASP A 72 1.57 5.26 18.04
C ASP A 72 3.03 4.96 17.64
N ALA A 73 3.22 4.14 16.60
CA ALA A 73 4.54 3.68 16.17
C ALA A 73 4.53 3.21 14.71
N ALA A 74 5.73 3.03 14.15
CA ALA A 74 5.93 2.42 12.84
C ALA A 74 7.20 1.54 12.83
N LEU A 75 7.27 0.63 11.85
CA LEU A 75 8.38 -0.27 11.60
C LEU A 75 8.58 -0.37 10.09
N VAL A 76 9.81 -0.16 9.59
CA VAL A 76 10.13 -0.40 8.18
C VAL A 76 10.65 -1.80 7.96
N THR A 77 10.46 -2.33 6.74
CA THR A 77 10.84 -3.69 6.35
C THR A 77 11.48 -3.70 4.97
N ALA A 78 12.22 -4.76 4.65
CA ALA A 78 12.93 -4.92 3.38
C ALA A 78 12.03 -4.94 2.14
N SER A 79 10.74 -5.16 2.29
CA SER A 79 9.74 -5.13 1.20
C SER A 79 8.32 -5.01 1.75
N GLY A 80 7.35 -4.67 0.88
CA GLY A 80 5.93 -4.74 1.24
C GLY A 80 5.50 -6.14 1.66
N MET A 81 5.99 -7.18 0.97
CA MET A 81 5.73 -8.58 1.38
C MET A 81 6.34 -8.90 2.75
N ALA A 82 7.53 -8.38 3.07
CA ALA A 82 8.10 -8.55 4.41
C ALA A 82 7.24 -7.87 5.49
N ALA A 83 6.60 -6.73 5.19
CA ALA A 83 5.63 -6.10 6.08
C ALA A 83 4.41 -7.02 6.32
N ILE A 84 3.81 -7.55 5.25
CA ILE A 84 2.63 -8.41 5.30
C ILE A 84 2.96 -9.74 6.00
N THR A 85 3.94 -10.47 5.51
CA THR A 85 4.27 -11.82 6.01
C THR A 85 4.75 -11.80 7.46
N THR A 86 5.60 -10.83 7.83
CA THR A 86 6.04 -10.68 9.22
C THR A 86 4.89 -10.35 10.16
N THR A 87 3.97 -9.48 9.73
CA THR A 87 2.78 -9.12 10.52
C THR A 87 1.90 -10.35 10.76
N PHE A 88 1.58 -11.10 9.71
CA PHE A 88 0.76 -12.31 9.85
C PHE A 88 1.44 -13.36 10.73
N LEU A 89 2.72 -13.64 10.51
CA LEU A 89 3.50 -14.60 11.31
C LEU A 89 3.74 -14.16 12.77
N ALA A 90 3.63 -12.87 13.07
CA ALA A 90 3.76 -12.36 14.43
C ALA A 90 2.45 -12.40 15.22
N LEU A 91 1.32 -12.31 14.55
CA LEU A 91 0.01 -12.11 15.16
C LEU A 91 -0.91 -13.32 15.08
N LEU A 92 -0.65 -14.24 14.16
CA LEU A 92 -1.42 -15.45 13.94
C LEU A 92 -0.57 -16.70 14.18
N SER A 93 -1.16 -17.70 14.82
CA SER A 93 -0.51 -18.96 15.20
C SER A 93 -1.23 -20.15 14.54
N PRO A 94 -0.58 -21.32 14.44
CA PRO A 94 -1.27 -22.55 14.01
C PRO A 94 -2.55 -22.78 14.78
N GLY A 95 -3.65 -23.04 14.08
CA GLY A 95 -4.99 -23.19 14.64
C GLY A 95 -5.81 -21.90 14.68
N ASP A 96 -5.23 -20.73 14.42
CA ASP A 96 -5.99 -19.50 14.28
C ASP A 96 -6.70 -19.40 12.92
N HIS A 97 -7.69 -18.54 12.88
CA HIS A 97 -8.45 -18.18 11.69
C HIS A 97 -8.46 -16.66 11.51
N PHE A 98 -8.48 -16.18 10.26
CA PHE A 98 -8.69 -14.76 9.99
C PHE A 98 -9.55 -14.53 8.74
N LEU A 99 -10.20 -13.38 8.69
CA LEU A 99 -11.00 -12.94 7.56
C LEU A 99 -10.13 -12.11 6.62
N VAL A 100 -10.27 -12.33 5.33
CA VAL A 100 -9.44 -11.70 4.29
C VAL A 100 -10.36 -11.19 3.20
N GLN A 101 -10.13 -9.97 2.71
CA GLN A 101 -10.88 -9.45 1.58
C GLN A 101 -10.69 -10.34 0.34
N ASP A 102 -11.74 -10.52 -0.45
CA ASP A 102 -11.78 -11.40 -1.62
C ASP A 102 -10.98 -10.89 -2.83
N CYS A 103 -10.66 -9.61 -2.87
CA CYS A 103 -9.81 -8.99 -3.90
C CYS A 103 -8.57 -8.41 -3.25
N LEU A 104 -7.42 -9.06 -3.45
CA LEU A 104 -6.14 -8.70 -2.82
C LEU A 104 -5.02 -8.63 -3.86
N TYR A 105 -3.94 -7.95 -3.47
CA TYR A 105 -2.67 -8.06 -4.17
C TYR A 105 -2.25 -9.53 -4.35
N GLY A 106 -1.86 -9.89 -5.58
CA GLY A 106 -1.55 -11.28 -5.94
C GLY A 106 -0.50 -11.95 -5.06
N GLY A 107 0.54 -11.21 -4.62
CA GLY A 107 1.55 -11.75 -3.71
C GLY A 107 1.02 -12.05 -2.30
N THR A 108 0.07 -11.26 -1.79
CA THR A 108 -0.60 -11.54 -0.52
C THR A 108 -1.48 -12.78 -0.64
N LEU A 109 -2.24 -12.87 -1.72
CA LEU A 109 -3.12 -14.00 -1.98
C LEU A 109 -2.34 -15.31 -2.13
N ASP A 110 -1.23 -15.28 -2.88
CA ASP A 110 -0.36 -16.44 -3.06
C ASP A 110 0.26 -16.90 -1.73
N PHE A 111 0.79 -15.97 -0.92
CA PHE A 111 1.32 -16.30 0.41
C PHE A 111 0.28 -16.95 1.32
N ILE A 112 -0.96 -16.45 1.32
CA ILE A 112 -2.03 -17.00 2.15
C ILE A 112 -2.41 -18.41 1.69
N ASN A 113 -2.53 -18.63 0.39
CA ASN A 113 -2.98 -19.89 -0.19
C ASN A 113 -1.91 -20.99 -0.15
N SER A 114 -0.65 -20.65 -0.40
CA SER A 114 0.44 -21.62 -0.51
C SER A 114 1.20 -21.79 0.80
N ASP A 115 1.75 -20.72 1.36
CA ASP A 115 2.64 -20.82 2.52
C ASP A 115 1.86 -20.82 3.86
N PHE A 116 0.97 -19.85 4.04
CA PHE A 116 0.35 -19.60 5.35
C PHE A 116 -0.61 -20.70 5.75
N LYS A 117 -1.32 -21.27 4.78
CA LYS A 117 -2.16 -22.44 4.96
C LYS A 117 -1.37 -23.66 5.46
N THR A 118 -0.13 -23.87 4.95
CA THR A 118 0.72 -24.99 5.39
C THR A 118 1.22 -24.82 6.81
N LEU A 119 1.26 -23.59 7.33
CA LEU A 119 1.57 -23.28 8.72
C LEU A 119 0.40 -23.49 9.68
N GLY A 120 -0.74 -24.00 9.19
CA GLY A 120 -1.91 -24.35 10.02
C GLY A 120 -2.79 -23.18 10.40
N VAL A 121 -2.69 -22.04 9.69
CA VAL A 121 -3.62 -20.91 9.83
C VAL A 121 -4.71 -21.03 8.76
N SER A 122 -5.95 -20.91 9.15
CA SER A 122 -7.10 -20.95 8.25
C SER A 122 -7.65 -19.55 7.97
N PHE A 123 -8.33 -19.39 6.84
CA PHE A 123 -8.92 -18.11 6.45
C PHE A 123 -10.23 -18.34 5.67
N ASP A 124 -11.07 -17.31 5.66
CA ASP A 124 -12.23 -17.22 4.77
C ASP A 124 -12.24 -15.84 4.10
N PHE A 125 -12.66 -15.82 2.84
CA PHE A 125 -12.81 -14.58 2.09
C PHE A 125 -14.10 -13.85 2.49
N VAL A 126 -14.01 -12.51 2.52
CA VAL A 126 -15.13 -11.59 2.73
C VAL A 126 -15.12 -10.51 1.66
N ASN A 127 -16.28 -10.16 1.14
CA ASN A 127 -16.41 -9.00 0.25
C ASN A 127 -16.34 -7.71 1.07
N GLY A 128 -15.36 -6.86 0.78
CA GLY A 128 -15.11 -5.63 1.54
C GLY A 128 -16.26 -4.62 1.54
N SER A 129 -17.24 -4.74 0.63
CA SER A 129 -18.42 -3.87 0.54
C SER A 129 -19.71 -4.51 1.06
N GLU A 130 -19.67 -5.74 1.63
CA GLU A 130 -20.84 -6.48 2.09
C GLU A 130 -20.76 -6.84 3.59
N PRO A 131 -20.74 -5.84 4.50
CA PRO A 131 -20.51 -6.08 5.95
C PRO A 131 -21.52 -7.00 6.61
N ASP A 132 -22.77 -7.03 6.14
CA ASP A 132 -23.83 -7.89 6.69
C ASP A 132 -23.54 -9.39 6.51
N LYS A 133 -22.65 -9.76 5.59
CA LYS A 133 -22.30 -11.14 5.31
C LYS A 133 -21.11 -11.64 6.13
N TRP A 134 -20.25 -10.75 6.67
CA TRP A 134 -18.98 -11.14 7.31
C TRP A 134 -19.17 -12.02 8.56
N ALA A 135 -20.23 -11.77 9.34
CA ALA A 135 -20.51 -12.54 10.54
C ALA A 135 -20.74 -14.04 10.28
N ARG A 136 -21.12 -14.42 9.05
CA ARG A 136 -21.31 -15.83 8.67
C ARG A 136 -19.99 -16.59 8.54
N GLN A 137 -18.89 -15.88 8.35
CA GLN A 137 -17.55 -16.44 8.19
C GLN A 137 -16.77 -16.47 9.52
N LEU A 138 -17.34 -15.93 10.62
CA LEU A 138 -16.69 -15.97 11.92
C LEU A 138 -16.63 -17.39 12.47
N LYS A 139 -15.46 -17.73 13.01
CA LYS A 139 -15.20 -18.96 13.76
C LYS A 139 -14.75 -18.63 15.19
N PRO A 140 -14.86 -19.54 16.16
CA PRO A 140 -14.43 -19.28 17.55
C PRO A 140 -12.95 -18.90 17.67
N ASN A 141 -12.13 -19.31 16.72
CA ASN A 141 -10.70 -19.04 16.60
C ASN A 141 -10.36 -17.91 15.64
N THR A 142 -11.31 -17.11 15.15
CA THR A 142 -11.05 -15.93 14.34
C THR A 142 -10.31 -14.87 15.18
N ARG A 143 -9.18 -14.36 14.68
CA ARG A 143 -8.30 -13.41 15.38
C ARG A 143 -8.15 -12.06 14.70
N ALA A 144 -8.31 -12.01 13.38
CA ALA A 144 -8.04 -10.80 12.61
C ALA A 144 -8.95 -10.66 11.40
N ILE A 145 -9.00 -9.45 10.86
CA ILE A 145 -9.53 -9.12 9.54
C ILE A 145 -8.50 -8.30 8.79
N TYR A 146 -8.28 -8.63 7.51
CA TYR A 146 -7.35 -7.93 6.61
C TYR A 146 -8.05 -7.48 5.34
N VAL A 147 -7.91 -6.18 5.01
CA VAL A 147 -8.49 -5.55 3.83
C VAL A 147 -7.48 -4.64 3.12
N GLU A 148 -7.76 -4.24 1.89
CA GLU A 148 -7.07 -3.16 1.18
C GLU A 148 -7.96 -1.91 1.14
N THR A 149 -7.38 -0.73 1.28
CA THR A 149 -8.11 0.54 1.19
C THR A 149 -8.75 0.70 -0.18
N ILE A 150 -7.96 0.47 -1.22
CA ILE A 150 -8.36 0.42 -2.63
C ILE A 150 -7.76 -0.85 -3.22
N THR A 151 -8.60 -1.72 -3.75
CA THR A 151 -8.17 -3.04 -4.22
C THR A 151 -7.40 -2.99 -5.54
N ASN A 152 -6.51 -3.94 -5.74
CA ASN A 152 -5.78 -4.15 -6.98
C ASN A 152 -6.31 -5.43 -7.68
N PRO A 153 -6.79 -5.39 -8.94
CA PRO A 153 -6.69 -4.28 -9.90
C PRO A 153 -8.00 -3.50 -10.12
N LEU A 154 -9.10 -3.85 -9.46
CA LEU A 154 -10.45 -3.35 -9.77
C LEU A 154 -10.79 -2.02 -9.10
N MET A 155 -9.89 -1.45 -8.32
CA MET A 155 -10.05 -0.15 -7.64
C MET A 155 -11.29 -0.06 -6.73
N ALA A 156 -11.79 -1.19 -6.23
CA ALA A 156 -12.92 -1.20 -5.30
C ALA A 156 -12.48 -0.66 -3.92
N VAL A 157 -13.37 0.06 -3.26
CA VAL A 157 -13.13 0.64 -1.93
C VAL A 157 -13.91 -0.17 -0.90
N ALA A 158 -13.23 -0.62 0.16
CA ALA A 158 -13.85 -1.35 1.26
C ALA A 158 -14.70 -0.40 2.13
N ASP A 159 -15.75 -0.93 2.78
CA ASP A 159 -16.49 -0.20 3.83
C ASP A 159 -15.65 -0.17 5.12
N ILE A 160 -14.73 0.77 5.15
CA ILE A 160 -13.70 0.94 6.18
C ILE A 160 -14.32 1.13 7.57
N GLU A 161 -15.40 1.92 7.68
CA GLU A 161 -16.10 2.11 8.96
C GLU A 161 -16.70 0.80 9.47
N ALA A 162 -17.32 0.03 8.57
CA ALA A 162 -17.88 -1.27 8.91
C ALA A 162 -16.78 -2.27 9.32
N VAL A 163 -15.61 -2.26 8.65
CA VAL A 163 -14.47 -3.13 9.03
C VAL A 163 -14.02 -2.85 10.46
N VAL A 164 -13.81 -1.59 10.83
CA VAL A 164 -13.38 -1.22 12.18
C VAL A 164 -14.45 -1.54 13.21
N ALA A 165 -15.73 -1.22 12.93
CA ALA A 165 -16.84 -1.53 13.83
C ALA A 165 -16.98 -3.04 14.05
N PHE A 166 -16.86 -3.84 12.98
CA PHE A 166 -16.92 -5.29 13.03
C PHE A 166 -15.75 -5.88 13.83
N ALA A 167 -14.53 -5.42 13.57
CA ALA A 167 -13.35 -5.87 14.29
C ALA A 167 -13.47 -5.61 15.80
N ARG A 168 -13.86 -4.39 16.19
CA ARG A 168 -14.09 -4.02 17.59
C ARG A 168 -15.17 -4.88 18.25
N LYS A 169 -16.30 -5.08 17.58
CA LYS A 169 -17.43 -5.89 18.09
C LYS A 169 -17.02 -7.32 18.39
N HIS A 170 -16.12 -7.89 17.58
CA HIS A 170 -15.74 -9.30 17.68
C HIS A 170 -14.33 -9.52 18.27
N GLY A 171 -13.66 -8.46 18.76
CA GLY A 171 -12.33 -8.53 19.35
C GLY A 171 -11.24 -8.98 18.38
N LEU A 172 -11.39 -8.62 17.09
CA LEU A 172 -10.44 -8.94 16.03
C LEU A 172 -9.39 -7.84 15.89
N ILE A 173 -8.18 -8.21 15.48
CA ILE A 173 -7.17 -7.26 15.04
C ILE A 173 -7.54 -6.80 13.62
N SER A 174 -7.71 -5.49 13.44
CA SER A 174 -8.00 -4.88 12.15
C SER A 174 -6.71 -4.46 11.44
N MET A 175 -6.48 -4.99 10.25
CA MET A 175 -5.31 -4.71 9.42
C MET A 175 -5.75 -4.21 8.04
N ILE A 176 -5.07 -3.18 7.54
CA ILE A 176 -5.37 -2.61 6.23
C ILE A 176 -4.10 -2.36 5.43
N ASP A 177 -4.06 -2.80 4.17
CA ASP A 177 -3.04 -2.37 3.21
C ASP A 177 -3.44 -1.02 2.62
N ASN A 178 -2.68 0.01 2.99
CA ASN A 178 -2.95 1.39 2.59
C ASN A 178 -2.04 1.87 1.45
N THR A 179 -1.44 0.93 0.70
CA THR A 179 -0.46 1.24 -0.35
C THR A 179 -1.03 2.15 -1.43
N PHE A 180 -2.26 1.91 -1.92
CA PHE A 180 -2.85 2.67 -3.02
C PHE A 180 -3.35 4.06 -2.61
N ALA A 181 -3.81 4.23 -1.38
CA ALA A 181 -4.26 5.52 -0.89
C ALA A 181 -3.11 6.39 -0.40
N SER A 182 -2.09 5.82 0.22
CA SER A 182 -1.05 6.51 0.99
C SER A 182 -1.61 7.34 2.17
N PRO A 183 -0.80 7.82 3.10
CA PRO A 183 -1.25 8.70 4.20
C PRO A 183 -1.84 10.05 3.73
N ILE A 184 -1.61 10.41 2.46
CA ILE A 184 -2.17 11.65 1.88
C ILE A 184 -3.68 11.50 1.67
N ASN A 185 -4.11 10.38 1.12
CA ASN A 185 -5.52 10.16 0.80
C ASN A 185 -6.29 9.46 1.93
N PHE A 186 -5.60 8.70 2.80
CA PHE A 186 -6.23 7.98 3.90
C PHE A 186 -5.24 7.68 5.04
N ARG A 187 -5.67 7.87 6.29
CA ARG A 187 -4.87 7.63 7.51
C ARG A 187 -5.60 6.63 8.40
N PRO A 188 -5.30 5.33 8.28
CA PRO A 188 -6.04 4.25 8.95
C PRO A 188 -6.15 4.38 10.47
N ALA A 189 -5.10 4.87 11.14
CA ALA A 189 -5.12 5.04 12.60
C ALA A 189 -6.19 6.03 13.08
N GLU A 190 -6.50 7.08 12.30
CA GLU A 190 -7.56 8.05 12.61
C GLU A 190 -8.95 7.43 12.57
N TRP A 191 -9.13 6.37 11.78
CA TRP A 191 -10.37 5.61 11.67
C TRP A 191 -10.46 4.46 12.69
N GLY A 192 -9.33 4.13 13.33
CA GLY A 192 -9.26 3.16 14.40
C GLY A 192 -8.88 1.75 13.97
N PHE A 193 -8.19 1.62 12.84
CA PHE A 193 -7.45 0.40 12.51
C PHE A 193 -6.32 0.17 13.51
N ASP A 194 -6.09 -1.10 13.83
CA ASP A 194 -4.96 -1.47 14.68
C ASP A 194 -3.63 -1.36 13.94
N LEU A 195 -3.61 -1.76 12.67
CA LEU A 195 -2.41 -1.75 11.83
C LEU A 195 -2.71 -1.31 10.40
N SER A 196 -1.83 -0.46 9.86
CA SER A 196 -1.71 -0.09 8.47
C SER A 196 -0.43 -0.71 7.90
N LEU A 197 -0.52 -1.30 6.72
CA LEU A 197 0.59 -1.89 6.00
C LEU A 197 0.82 -1.14 4.69
N HIS A 198 2.07 -1.03 4.28
CA HIS A 198 2.45 -0.37 3.03
C HIS A 198 3.54 -1.12 2.28
N SER A 199 3.40 -1.21 0.98
CA SER A 199 4.54 -1.33 0.09
C SER A 199 5.14 0.07 -0.13
N CYS A 200 6.17 0.41 0.63
CA CYS A 200 6.86 1.70 0.50
C CYS A 200 7.58 1.85 -0.85
N THR A 201 7.81 0.75 -1.56
CA THR A 201 8.28 0.70 -2.96
C THR A 201 7.46 1.60 -3.89
N LYS A 202 6.16 1.82 -3.54
CA LYS A 202 5.16 2.52 -4.34
C LYS A 202 5.16 4.03 -4.05
N TYR A 203 4.00 4.63 -3.84
CA TYR A 203 3.84 6.07 -3.62
C TYR A 203 4.75 6.67 -2.55
N LEU A 204 4.98 5.96 -1.42
CA LEU A 204 5.78 6.50 -0.32
C LEU A 204 7.20 6.85 -0.76
N ASN A 205 7.85 5.98 -1.52
CA ASN A 205 9.13 6.28 -2.16
C ASN A 205 8.95 7.11 -3.44
N GLY A 206 8.14 6.60 -4.38
CA GLY A 206 7.70 7.28 -5.59
C GLY A 206 8.75 7.49 -6.68
N HIS A 207 9.91 6.82 -6.62
CA HIS A 207 11.01 7.03 -7.56
C HIS A 207 11.54 5.74 -8.21
N SER A 208 10.81 4.63 -8.06
CA SER A 208 11.09 3.34 -8.73
C SER A 208 12.50 2.75 -8.47
N ASP A 209 13.20 3.18 -7.41
CA ASP A 209 14.62 2.92 -7.15
C ASP A 209 14.89 2.07 -5.89
N ILE A 210 13.88 1.74 -5.09
CA ILE A 210 14.00 0.86 -3.92
C ILE A 210 12.84 -0.12 -3.79
N VAL A 211 13.10 -1.20 -3.06
CA VAL A 211 12.06 -2.08 -2.50
C VAL A 211 12.05 -1.87 -1.00
N ALA A 212 10.88 -1.57 -0.43
CA ALA A 212 10.70 -1.34 0.99
C ALA A 212 9.24 -1.59 1.41
N GLY A 213 9.03 -1.81 2.70
CA GLY A 213 7.70 -1.89 3.30
C GLY A 213 7.63 -1.16 4.64
N ALA A 214 6.42 -0.99 5.16
CA ALA A 214 6.20 -0.47 6.50
C ALA A 214 4.96 -1.10 7.14
N VAL A 215 4.99 -1.18 8.46
CA VAL A 215 3.82 -1.45 9.32
C VAL A 215 3.69 -0.29 10.29
N ILE A 216 2.50 0.29 10.39
CA ILE A 216 2.21 1.49 11.16
C ILE A 216 0.98 1.21 12.04
N GLY A 217 0.95 1.65 13.29
CA GLY A 217 -0.23 1.48 14.14
C GLY A 217 0.10 1.33 15.62
N ARG A 218 -0.61 0.44 16.28
CA ARG A 218 -0.52 0.22 17.73
C ARG A 218 0.85 -0.29 18.16
N LYS A 219 1.43 0.37 19.14
CA LYS A 219 2.77 0.09 19.64
C LYS A 219 2.93 -1.34 20.19
N ASP A 220 1.94 -1.85 20.89
CA ASP A 220 1.97 -3.21 21.48
C ASP A 220 2.02 -4.31 20.41
N LEU A 221 1.32 -4.14 19.29
CA LEU A 221 1.37 -5.05 18.16
C LEU A 221 2.70 -4.92 17.40
N LEU A 222 3.16 -3.69 17.20
CA LEU A 222 4.45 -3.44 16.52
C LEU A 222 5.65 -4.02 17.27
N GLN A 223 5.61 -4.08 18.60
CA GLN A 223 6.65 -4.77 19.38
C GLN A 223 6.75 -6.27 19.05
N LYS A 224 5.59 -6.95 18.90
CA LYS A 224 5.56 -8.37 18.49
C LYS A 224 6.08 -8.55 17.07
N ILE A 225 5.68 -7.65 16.16
CA ILE A 225 6.09 -7.67 14.76
C ILE A 225 7.60 -7.40 14.64
N ALA A 226 8.15 -6.42 15.38
CA ALA A 226 9.57 -6.12 15.40
C ALA A 226 10.40 -7.33 15.89
N HIS A 227 9.96 -7.98 16.96
CA HIS A 227 10.60 -9.20 17.45
C HIS A 227 10.63 -10.30 16.38
N LYS A 228 9.52 -10.52 15.67
CA LYS A 228 9.46 -11.48 14.56
C LYS A 228 10.37 -11.07 13.40
N LEU A 229 10.37 -9.77 13.03
CA LEU A 229 11.19 -9.22 11.95
C LEU A 229 12.69 -9.48 12.16
N ILE A 230 13.17 -9.29 13.39
CA ILE A 230 14.57 -9.52 13.75
C ILE A 230 14.97 -10.97 13.47
N HIS A 231 14.10 -11.94 13.75
CA HIS A 231 14.35 -13.36 13.51
C HIS A 231 14.28 -13.71 12.02
N LEU A 232 13.36 -13.11 11.27
CA LEU A 232 13.20 -13.33 9.84
C LEU A 232 14.25 -12.59 9.00
N GLY A 233 14.96 -11.60 9.58
CA GLY A 233 16.02 -10.86 8.90
C GLY A 233 15.50 -9.84 7.86
N GLY A 234 14.23 -9.42 7.96
CA GLY A 234 13.59 -8.52 7.02
C GLY A 234 13.85 -7.01 7.26
N SER A 235 14.95 -6.64 7.91
CA SER A 235 15.32 -5.24 8.15
C SER A 235 15.67 -4.51 6.85
N LEU A 236 15.26 -3.26 6.75
CA LEU A 236 15.58 -2.40 5.61
C LEU A 236 17.04 -1.92 5.69
N ASP A 237 17.71 -1.79 4.55
CA ASP A 237 19.06 -1.23 4.48
C ASP A 237 19.05 0.28 4.78
N PRO A 238 20.07 0.85 5.50
CA PRO A 238 20.12 2.27 5.83
C PRO A 238 20.15 3.21 4.61
N HIS A 239 20.74 2.82 3.49
CA HIS A 239 20.68 3.59 2.25
C HIS A 239 19.25 3.62 1.69
N ALA A 240 18.56 2.47 1.68
CA ALA A 240 17.14 2.43 1.30
C ALA A 240 16.26 3.25 2.27
N CYS A 241 16.56 3.24 3.59
CA CYS A 241 15.92 4.15 4.54
C CYS A 241 16.11 5.62 4.16
N PHE A 242 17.32 6.01 3.76
CA PHE A 242 17.62 7.37 3.32
C PHE A 242 16.82 7.76 2.07
N LEU A 243 16.79 6.89 1.05
CA LEU A 243 16.04 7.12 -0.19
C LEU A 243 14.53 7.23 0.09
N LEU A 244 13.98 6.35 0.91
CA LEU A 244 12.58 6.41 1.31
C LEU A 244 12.28 7.71 2.08
N HIS A 245 13.15 8.08 3.03
CA HIS A 245 12.99 9.33 3.77
C HIS A 245 13.02 10.57 2.85
N ARG A 246 13.86 10.54 1.81
CA ARG A 246 13.93 11.56 0.77
C ARG A 246 12.66 11.57 -0.09
N GLY A 247 12.18 10.40 -0.53
CA GLY A 247 10.97 10.25 -1.34
C GLY A 247 9.71 10.77 -0.63
N LEU A 248 9.59 10.51 0.67
CA LEU A 248 8.48 11.01 1.50
C LEU A 248 8.36 12.53 1.48
N LYS A 249 9.46 13.29 1.40
CA LYS A 249 9.43 14.76 1.43
C LYS A 249 8.63 15.38 0.28
N THR A 250 8.43 14.65 -0.82
CA THR A 250 7.65 15.11 -1.99
C THR A 250 6.30 14.40 -2.14
N LEU A 251 5.94 13.51 -1.20
CA LEU A 251 4.74 12.68 -1.33
C LEU A 251 3.48 13.50 -1.57
N ALA A 252 3.25 14.58 -0.81
CA ALA A 252 2.03 15.37 -0.93
C ALA A 252 1.87 16.01 -2.32
N VAL A 253 2.94 16.61 -2.85
CA VAL A 253 2.89 17.25 -4.18
C VAL A 253 2.72 16.21 -5.30
N ARG A 254 3.35 15.03 -5.18
CA ARG A 254 3.20 13.94 -6.14
C ARG A 254 1.77 13.39 -6.11
N MET A 255 1.26 13.02 -4.93
CA MET A 255 -0.08 12.47 -4.79
C MET A 255 -1.16 13.43 -5.26
N LYS A 256 -1.03 14.74 -4.99
CA LYS A 256 -1.98 15.73 -5.49
C LYS A 256 -2.05 15.72 -7.01
N HIS A 257 -0.89 15.82 -7.68
CA HIS A 257 -0.81 15.77 -9.14
C HIS A 257 -1.37 14.45 -9.69
N GLN A 258 -0.95 13.32 -9.12
CA GLN A 258 -1.39 11.99 -9.58
C GLN A 258 -2.90 11.78 -9.39
N ASN A 259 -3.51 12.25 -8.30
CA ASN A 259 -4.95 12.22 -8.09
C ASN A 259 -5.70 13.04 -9.16
N GLU A 260 -5.24 14.27 -9.42
CA GLU A 260 -5.84 15.18 -10.41
C GLU A 260 -5.72 14.62 -11.83
N SER A 261 -4.54 14.14 -12.21
CA SER A 261 -4.27 13.56 -13.53
C SER A 261 -5.05 12.27 -13.75
N ALA A 262 -5.08 11.36 -12.75
CA ALA A 262 -5.83 10.12 -12.86
C ALA A 262 -7.33 10.36 -13.02
N LEU A 263 -7.90 11.34 -12.33
CA LEU A 263 -9.31 11.72 -12.49
C LEU A 263 -9.59 12.27 -13.91
N ALA A 264 -8.71 13.11 -14.44
CA ALA A 264 -8.87 13.66 -15.79
C ALA A 264 -8.78 12.56 -16.85
N ILE A 265 -7.79 11.66 -16.74
CA ILE A 265 -7.61 10.50 -17.63
C ILE A 265 -8.82 9.54 -17.52
N ALA A 266 -9.30 9.26 -16.30
CA ALA A 266 -10.45 8.39 -16.09
C ALA A 266 -11.72 8.97 -16.75
N LYS A 267 -11.94 10.28 -16.67
CA LYS A 267 -13.06 10.96 -17.35
C LYS A 267 -12.92 10.89 -18.87
N PHE A 268 -11.73 11.14 -19.41
CA PHE A 268 -11.45 11.01 -20.83
C PHE A 268 -11.75 9.60 -21.33
N LEU A 269 -11.18 8.57 -20.68
CA LEU A 269 -11.39 7.17 -21.04
C LEU A 269 -12.87 6.76 -20.93
N SER A 270 -13.57 7.22 -19.90
CA SER A 270 -15.00 6.91 -19.70
C SER A 270 -15.90 7.50 -20.80
N ALA A 271 -15.49 8.61 -21.43
CA ALA A 271 -16.20 9.24 -22.54
C ALA A 271 -15.78 8.70 -23.92
N HIS A 272 -14.67 7.96 -24.01
CA HIS A 272 -14.11 7.51 -25.28
C HIS A 272 -14.88 6.31 -25.86
N PRO A 273 -15.28 6.34 -27.16
CA PRO A 273 -16.15 5.31 -27.76
C PRO A 273 -15.51 3.91 -27.81
N ALA A 274 -14.18 3.81 -27.87
CA ALA A 274 -13.45 2.53 -27.87
C ALA A 274 -13.33 1.89 -26.48
N VAL A 275 -13.61 2.63 -25.41
CA VAL A 275 -13.52 2.12 -24.02
C VAL A 275 -14.87 1.52 -23.60
N GLU A 276 -14.83 0.38 -22.94
CA GLU A 276 -16.02 -0.34 -22.46
C GLU A 276 -16.32 0.00 -21.00
N THR A 277 -15.31 -0.05 -20.13
CA THR A 277 -15.46 0.17 -18.68
C THR A 277 -14.21 0.85 -18.12
N VAL A 278 -14.41 1.74 -17.15
CA VAL A 278 -13.31 2.36 -16.37
C VAL A 278 -13.56 2.12 -14.89
N HIS A 279 -12.57 1.57 -14.21
CA HIS A 279 -12.56 1.36 -12.76
C HIS A 279 -11.70 2.44 -12.12
N TYR A 280 -12.34 3.42 -11.51
CA TYR A 280 -11.70 4.50 -10.78
C TYR A 280 -12.63 5.07 -9.70
N PRO A 281 -12.26 5.07 -8.41
CA PRO A 281 -13.15 5.47 -7.33
C PRO A 281 -13.63 6.92 -7.42
N GLY A 282 -12.92 7.76 -8.16
CA GLY A 282 -13.28 9.17 -8.39
C GLY A 282 -14.37 9.41 -9.44
N LEU A 283 -14.82 8.38 -10.19
CA LEU A 283 -15.93 8.49 -11.13
C LEU A 283 -17.26 8.20 -10.43
N ASP A 284 -18.26 9.02 -10.66
CA ASP A 284 -19.63 8.87 -10.14
C ASP A 284 -20.33 7.60 -10.66
N THR A 285 -19.89 7.08 -11.79
CA THR A 285 -20.35 5.81 -12.37
C THR A 285 -19.77 4.57 -11.67
N CYS A 286 -18.75 4.73 -10.82
CA CYS A 286 -18.16 3.63 -10.08
C CYS A 286 -19.02 3.25 -8.86
N SER A 287 -19.32 1.97 -8.68
CA SER A 287 -20.19 1.48 -7.59
C SER A 287 -19.69 1.88 -6.18
N GLY A 288 -18.39 2.03 -5.99
CA GLY A 288 -17.76 2.44 -4.72
C GLY A 288 -17.58 3.94 -4.55
N HIS A 289 -18.01 4.79 -5.51
CA HIS A 289 -17.75 6.23 -5.50
C HIS A 289 -18.22 6.92 -4.22
N HIS A 290 -19.43 6.63 -3.76
CA HIS A 290 -19.98 7.24 -2.55
C HIS A 290 -19.13 6.93 -1.30
N LEU A 291 -18.67 5.70 -1.16
CA LEU A 291 -17.75 5.31 -0.07
C LEU A 291 -16.41 6.04 -0.21
N ALA A 292 -15.84 6.03 -1.42
CA ALA A 292 -14.58 6.70 -1.68
C ALA A 292 -14.66 8.20 -1.36
N GLN A 293 -15.71 8.88 -1.79
CA GLN A 293 -15.93 10.30 -1.54
C GLN A 293 -16.08 10.64 -0.04
N LYS A 294 -16.68 9.73 0.73
CA LYS A 294 -16.84 9.88 2.17
C LYS A 294 -15.54 9.65 2.94
N LEU A 295 -14.72 8.71 2.49
CA LEU A 295 -13.63 8.13 3.27
C LEU A 295 -12.25 8.68 2.89
N LEU A 296 -12.07 9.09 1.63
CA LEU A 296 -10.76 9.40 1.07
C LEU A 296 -10.61 10.88 0.75
N ASP A 297 -9.44 11.44 1.05
CA ASP A 297 -9.06 12.82 0.68
C ASP A 297 -8.68 12.92 -0.82
N GLY A 298 -8.51 11.79 -1.52
CA GLY A 298 -8.22 11.66 -2.95
C GLY A 298 -8.32 10.21 -3.39
N PHE A 299 -8.41 9.97 -4.71
CA PHE A 299 -8.83 8.68 -5.27
C PHE A 299 -7.69 7.84 -5.84
N SER A 300 -6.43 8.16 -5.49
CA SER A 300 -5.22 7.50 -6.00
C SER A 300 -4.85 7.91 -7.44
N GLY A 301 -3.59 7.68 -7.80
CA GLY A 301 -3.08 7.76 -9.18
C GLY A 301 -3.26 6.45 -9.95
N MET A 302 -4.03 5.49 -9.42
CA MET A 302 -4.30 4.20 -10.06
C MET A 302 -5.67 4.18 -10.69
N LEU A 303 -5.75 3.64 -11.89
CA LEU A 303 -7.02 3.29 -12.53
C LEU A 303 -6.87 2.03 -13.37
N SER A 304 -7.98 1.39 -13.68
CA SER A 304 -8.02 0.28 -14.63
C SER A 304 -9.17 0.48 -15.60
N PHE A 305 -9.04 -0.06 -16.80
CA PHE A 305 -10.09 0.06 -17.83
C PHE A 305 -10.05 -1.10 -18.80
N GLU A 306 -11.14 -1.30 -19.50
CA GLU A 306 -11.26 -2.29 -20.58
C GLU A 306 -11.60 -1.60 -21.90
N ILE A 307 -10.91 -2.00 -22.95
CA ILE A 307 -11.17 -1.55 -24.32
C ILE A 307 -12.14 -2.55 -24.99
N LYS A 308 -13.03 -2.05 -25.81
CA LYS A 308 -13.91 -2.92 -26.64
C LYS A 308 -13.08 -3.78 -27.57
N GLY A 309 -13.43 -5.05 -27.67
CA GLY A 309 -12.69 -6.02 -28.48
C GLY A 309 -12.19 -7.19 -27.65
N ASP A 310 -11.02 -7.68 -27.98
CA ASP A 310 -10.39 -8.85 -27.34
C ASP A 310 -9.02 -8.49 -26.72
N VAL A 311 -8.32 -9.52 -26.26
CA VAL A 311 -6.96 -9.39 -25.68
C VAL A 311 -5.98 -8.76 -26.68
N SER A 312 -6.10 -9.08 -27.96
CA SER A 312 -5.20 -8.55 -28.99
C SER A 312 -5.40 -7.04 -29.18
N THR A 313 -6.62 -6.55 -28.99
CA THR A 313 -6.94 -5.11 -29.01
C THR A 313 -6.29 -4.39 -27.83
N ALA A 314 -6.35 -4.98 -26.63
CA ALA A 314 -5.70 -4.44 -25.45
C ALA A 314 -4.17 -4.41 -25.59
N ASP A 315 -3.57 -5.48 -26.11
CA ASP A 315 -2.12 -5.54 -26.38
C ASP A 315 -1.69 -4.55 -27.46
N ALA A 316 -2.48 -4.38 -28.52
CA ALA A 316 -2.22 -3.40 -29.58
C ALA A 316 -2.27 -1.96 -29.05
N PHE A 317 -3.24 -1.65 -28.18
CA PHE A 317 -3.29 -0.34 -27.53
C PHE A 317 -2.03 -0.07 -26.70
N ILE A 318 -1.63 -0.99 -25.83
CA ILE A 318 -0.41 -0.83 -25.01
C ILE A 318 0.82 -0.63 -25.92
N ALA A 319 0.91 -1.38 -27.02
CA ALA A 319 2.03 -1.27 -27.96
C ALA A 319 2.07 0.06 -28.75
N ARG A 320 0.93 0.75 -28.89
CA ARG A 320 0.83 2.04 -29.60
C ARG A 320 1.06 3.24 -28.68
N THR A 321 0.97 3.08 -27.35
CA THR A 321 1.30 4.17 -26.43
C THR A 321 2.79 4.48 -26.46
N HIS A 322 3.17 5.75 -26.38
CA HIS A 322 4.55 6.22 -26.46
C HIS A 322 5.10 6.70 -25.12
N LEU A 323 4.28 7.26 -24.25
CA LEU A 323 4.69 7.83 -22.97
C LEU A 323 4.66 6.80 -21.82
N PRO A 324 3.60 6.00 -21.63
CA PRO A 324 3.57 5.01 -20.56
C PRO A 324 4.60 3.90 -20.79
N ILE A 325 5.29 3.54 -19.72
CA ILE A 325 6.23 2.42 -19.75
C ILE A 325 5.49 1.12 -19.44
N SER A 326 5.59 0.13 -20.33
CA SER A 326 5.04 -1.21 -20.08
C SER A 326 5.91 -1.94 -19.05
N ALA A 327 5.52 -1.86 -17.77
CA ALA A 327 6.26 -2.42 -16.65
C ALA A 327 5.34 -2.78 -15.47
N PRO A 328 5.72 -3.76 -14.63
CA PRO A 328 5.09 -3.98 -13.34
C PRO A 328 5.40 -2.82 -12.39
N SER A 329 4.79 -2.83 -11.20
CA SER A 329 4.87 -1.79 -10.17
C SER A 329 3.85 -0.67 -10.37
N LEU A 330 3.96 0.40 -9.59
CA LEU A 330 3.06 1.55 -9.58
C LEU A 330 3.57 2.67 -8.66
N GLY A 331 2.95 3.85 -8.73
CA GLY A 331 3.15 4.95 -7.78
C GLY A 331 4.48 5.68 -7.93
N GLY A 332 5.22 5.43 -9.02
CA GLY A 332 6.41 6.17 -9.39
C GLY A 332 6.09 7.53 -10.00
N VAL A 333 7.14 8.25 -10.41
CA VAL A 333 7.04 9.51 -11.17
C VAL A 333 6.73 9.26 -12.63
N GLU A 334 7.02 8.05 -13.14
CA GLU A 334 6.72 7.60 -14.48
C GLU A 334 5.34 6.96 -14.56
N THR A 335 4.61 7.20 -15.66
CA THR A 335 3.37 6.48 -15.96
C THR A 335 3.67 5.06 -16.39
N LEU A 336 3.10 4.08 -15.67
CA LEU A 336 3.24 2.65 -15.97
C LEU A 336 1.93 2.05 -16.45
N ILE A 337 1.99 1.19 -17.46
CA ILE A 337 0.85 0.50 -18.05
C ILE A 337 1.09 -1.00 -18.12
N THR A 338 0.06 -1.82 -17.80
CA THR A 338 0.18 -3.28 -17.89
C THR A 338 -1.18 -3.97 -17.88
N ARG A 339 -1.23 -5.21 -18.33
CA ARG A 339 -2.36 -6.10 -18.05
C ARG A 339 -2.08 -6.87 -16.75
N PRO A 340 -2.96 -6.78 -15.73
CA PRO A 340 -2.76 -7.48 -14.45
C PRO A 340 -2.55 -8.98 -14.56
N VAL A 341 -3.27 -9.64 -15.48
CA VAL A 341 -3.17 -11.10 -15.73
C VAL A 341 -1.79 -11.55 -16.19
N THR A 342 -0.98 -10.66 -16.78
CA THR A 342 0.40 -10.96 -17.20
C THR A 342 1.45 -10.53 -16.20
N THR A 343 1.05 -9.85 -15.11
CA THR A 343 1.98 -9.25 -14.13
C THR A 343 1.56 -9.56 -12.68
N SER A 344 0.81 -8.67 -12.05
CA SER A 344 0.48 -8.77 -10.61
C SER A 344 -0.44 -9.94 -10.23
N HIS A 345 -1.16 -10.52 -11.20
CA HIS A 345 -2.09 -11.64 -11.02
C HIS A 345 -1.73 -12.83 -11.94
N SER A 346 -0.51 -12.90 -12.45
CA SER A 346 -0.04 -13.98 -13.33
C SER A 346 0.02 -15.35 -12.64
N GLY A 347 -0.01 -15.39 -11.30
CA GLY A 347 -0.12 -16.63 -10.53
C GLY A 347 -1.52 -17.22 -10.44
N LEU A 348 -2.56 -16.46 -10.83
CA LEU A 348 -3.94 -16.94 -10.83
C LEU A 348 -4.27 -17.67 -12.13
N SER A 349 -5.07 -18.73 -12.02
CA SER A 349 -5.68 -19.37 -13.19
C SER A 349 -6.74 -18.45 -13.83
N ILE A 350 -7.08 -18.72 -15.11
CA ILE A 350 -8.14 -17.99 -15.83
C ILE A 350 -9.47 -18.05 -15.06
N THR A 351 -9.76 -19.18 -14.41
CA THR A 351 -10.99 -19.37 -13.63
C THR A 351 -10.99 -18.50 -12.39
N GLU A 352 -9.87 -18.40 -11.69
CA GLU A 352 -9.71 -17.54 -10.50
C GLU A 352 -9.78 -16.05 -10.86
N CYS A 353 -9.13 -15.64 -11.96
CA CYS A 353 -9.25 -14.27 -12.47
C CYS A 353 -10.72 -13.92 -12.77
N LYS A 354 -11.46 -14.78 -13.47
CA LYS A 354 -12.88 -14.56 -13.76
C LYS A 354 -13.74 -14.49 -12.49
N ALA A 355 -13.48 -15.37 -11.52
CA ALA A 355 -14.19 -15.35 -10.23
C ALA A 355 -13.94 -14.05 -9.46
N ALA A 356 -12.73 -13.49 -9.58
CA ALA A 356 -12.37 -12.19 -9.00
C ALA A 356 -12.85 -10.98 -9.85
N GLY A 357 -13.55 -11.19 -10.97
CA GLY A 357 -13.99 -10.13 -11.86
C GLY A 357 -12.89 -9.51 -12.72
N ILE A 358 -11.72 -10.15 -12.80
CA ILE A 358 -10.56 -9.66 -13.55
C ILE A 358 -10.62 -10.23 -14.97
N SER A 359 -10.89 -9.36 -15.94
CA SER A 359 -10.86 -9.68 -17.35
C SER A 359 -9.42 -9.83 -17.85
N ASP A 360 -9.20 -10.72 -18.82
CA ASP A 360 -7.90 -10.89 -19.47
C ASP A 360 -7.48 -9.69 -20.36
N ARG A 361 -8.42 -8.82 -20.71
CA ARG A 361 -8.21 -7.56 -21.43
C ARG A 361 -8.16 -6.32 -20.53
N LEU A 362 -8.28 -6.50 -19.21
CA LEU A 362 -8.17 -5.39 -18.25
C LEU A 362 -6.77 -4.77 -18.33
N ILE A 363 -6.74 -3.46 -18.54
CA ILE A 363 -5.51 -2.64 -18.54
C ILE A 363 -5.47 -1.86 -17.23
N ARG A 364 -4.34 -1.91 -16.54
CA ARG A 364 -4.07 -1.12 -15.33
C ARG A 364 -3.07 -0.03 -15.64
N LEU A 365 -3.39 1.19 -15.23
CA LEU A 365 -2.56 2.38 -15.38
C LEU A 365 -2.15 2.90 -14.00
N SER A 366 -0.87 3.17 -13.83
CA SER A 366 -0.32 3.95 -12.71
C SER A 366 0.14 5.29 -13.26
N VAL A 367 -0.60 6.34 -12.96
CA VAL A 367 -0.33 7.69 -13.49
C VAL A 367 0.89 8.29 -12.80
N GLY A 368 1.84 8.78 -13.59
CA GLY A 368 3.06 9.47 -13.16
C GLY A 368 2.86 10.96 -12.96
N LEU A 369 3.92 11.72 -13.27
CA LEU A 369 3.97 13.18 -13.12
C LEU A 369 4.07 13.90 -14.47
N GLU A 370 3.91 13.20 -15.57
CA GLU A 370 3.87 13.78 -16.91
C GLU A 370 2.71 14.78 -17.04
N THR A 371 2.78 15.68 -17.99
CA THR A 371 1.66 16.59 -18.31
C THR A 371 0.43 15.78 -18.67
N THR A 372 -0.67 15.99 -17.96
CA THR A 372 -1.91 15.22 -18.15
C THR A 372 -2.44 15.28 -19.57
N GLY A 373 -2.31 16.44 -20.23
CA GLY A 373 -2.71 16.62 -21.64
C GLY A 373 -1.92 15.70 -22.58
N ASP A 374 -0.60 15.62 -22.40
CA ASP A 374 0.28 14.78 -23.23
C ASP A 374 -0.09 13.29 -23.09
N LEU A 375 -0.43 12.84 -21.86
CA LEU A 375 -0.89 11.46 -21.62
C LEU A 375 -2.25 11.20 -22.29
N ILE A 376 -3.17 12.15 -22.24
CA ILE A 376 -4.48 12.03 -22.89
C ILE A 376 -4.33 11.96 -24.40
N ASP A 377 -3.49 12.83 -24.99
CA ASP A 377 -3.25 12.83 -26.43
C ASP A 377 -2.61 11.53 -26.91
N ASP A 378 -1.69 10.96 -26.08
CA ASP A 378 -1.06 9.67 -26.37
C ASP A 378 -2.08 8.51 -26.29
N PHE A 379 -2.99 8.53 -25.31
CA PHE A 379 -4.05 7.52 -25.24
C PHE A 379 -5.07 7.66 -26.38
N ASP A 380 -5.44 8.87 -26.77
CA ASP A 380 -6.39 9.12 -27.87
C ASP A 380 -5.87 8.55 -29.19
N GLN A 381 -4.60 8.86 -29.54
CA GLN A 381 -3.97 8.31 -30.74
C GLN A 381 -3.83 6.78 -30.70
N ALA A 382 -3.61 6.20 -29.51
CA ALA A 382 -3.46 4.75 -29.35
C ALA A 382 -4.81 3.98 -29.41
N LEU A 383 -5.92 4.66 -29.07
CA LEU A 383 -7.29 4.13 -29.14
C LEU A 383 -7.91 4.21 -30.55
N THR A 384 -7.28 4.97 -31.45
CA THR A 384 -7.66 5.11 -32.87
C THR A 384 -7.00 4.06 -33.73
#